data_c2dc5a64648ddb8834c253c585f33904
#
_entry.id   c2dc5a64648ddb8834c253c585f33904
#
_cell.length_a   1.000
_cell.length_b   1.000
_cell.length_c   1.000
_cell.angle_alpha   90.00
_cell.angle_beta   90.00
_cell.angle_gamma   90.00
#
_symmetry.space_group_name_H-M   'P 1'
#
loop_
_entity.id
_entity.type
_entity.pdbx_description
1 polymer ?
#
loop_
_entity_poly.entity_id
_entity_poly.type
_entity_poly.pdbx_seq_one_letter_code
_entity_poly.pdbx_strand_id
1 'polypeptide(L)'
;MELEMRIRGLLMDPTTNSPIVILKDVNSEAMLPIWVGPFEANSIASEIEKIAPPRPMTHDLLKNAINLFGAEVKRIIVTELRDNTFYAVIELEWQGDRLRLDSRPSDAIALALRVDCPIYVNEEVVKSSQNTGLSESEEVNVFNNDDEEVEWPEELDDISDYKM
;
A
#
# COMPACT_ATOMS: atom_id res chain seq x y z
N MET A 1 4.56 7.30 18.32
CA MET A 1 3.91 8.35 17.54
C MET A 1 3.56 7.77 16.15
N GLU A 2 2.46 8.20 15.58
CA GLU A 2 2.05 7.80 14.24
C GLU A 2 2.43 8.90 13.24
N LEU A 3 3.03 8.52 12.13
CA LEU A 3 3.39 9.43 11.04
C LEU A 3 2.37 9.26 9.91
N GLU A 4 1.82 10.36 9.42
CA GLU A 4 0.98 10.31 8.23
C GLU A 4 1.86 10.16 6.99
N MET A 5 1.57 9.16 6.19
CA MET A 5 2.35 8.86 4.99
C MET A 5 1.49 8.85 3.73
N ARG A 6 2.13 9.10 2.60
CA ARG A 6 1.52 8.97 1.27
C ARG A 6 2.33 8.03 0.41
N ILE A 7 1.68 7.40 -0.54
CA ILE A 7 2.37 6.60 -1.55
C ILE A 7 3.19 7.53 -2.43
N ARG A 8 4.51 7.31 -2.45
CA ARG A 8 5.45 8.01 -3.34
C ARG A 8 5.50 7.34 -4.71
N GLY A 9 5.38 6.02 -4.74
CA GLY A 9 5.40 5.24 -5.96
C GLY A 9 5.51 3.75 -5.71
N LEU A 10 5.56 3.03 -6.82
CA LEU A 10 5.84 1.60 -6.89
C LEU A 10 7.15 1.40 -7.64
N LEU A 11 8.01 0.55 -7.12
CA LEU A 11 9.29 0.20 -7.72
C LEU A 11 9.42 -1.32 -7.81
N MET A 12 10.31 -1.78 -8.68
CA MET A 12 10.73 -3.19 -8.70
C MET A 12 12.07 -3.33 -8.00
N ASP A 13 12.16 -4.26 -7.08
CA ASP A 13 13.44 -4.65 -6.49
C ASP A 13 14.28 -5.38 -7.56
N PRO A 14 15.43 -4.81 -7.98
CA PRO A 14 16.23 -5.42 -9.05
C PRO A 14 16.86 -6.77 -8.65
N THR A 15 16.96 -7.04 -7.35
CA THR A 15 17.56 -8.27 -6.82
C THR A 15 16.55 -9.42 -6.79
N THR A 16 15.35 -9.14 -6.28
CA THR A 16 14.30 -10.16 -6.05
C THR A 16 13.22 -10.16 -7.12
N ASN A 17 13.20 -9.13 -7.98
CA ASN A 17 12.14 -8.88 -8.96
C ASN A 17 10.74 -8.79 -8.31
N SER A 18 10.70 -8.27 -7.09
CA SER A 18 9.47 -8.10 -6.32
C SER A 18 9.04 -6.64 -6.28
N PRO A 19 7.73 -6.35 -6.37
CA PRO A 19 7.25 -4.97 -6.26
C PRO A 19 7.46 -4.42 -4.86
N ILE A 20 7.80 -3.11 -4.80
CA ILE A 20 7.96 -2.36 -3.56
C ILE A 20 7.05 -1.14 -3.60
N VAL A 21 6.22 -0.96 -2.58
CA VAL A 21 5.49 0.28 -2.34
C VAL A 21 6.35 1.19 -1.50
N ILE A 22 6.59 2.41 -1.96
CA ILE A 22 7.31 3.43 -1.20
C ILE A 22 6.30 4.37 -0.57
N LEU A 23 6.25 4.37 0.76
CA LEU A 23 5.54 5.37 1.54
C LEU A 23 6.49 6.50 1.94
N LYS A 24 6.04 7.74 1.86
CA LYS A 24 6.79 8.93 2.29
C LYS A 24 5.98 9.71 3.32
N ASP A 25 6.64 10.15 4.38
CA ASP A 25 6.06 11.03 5.40
C ASP A 25 5.65 12.37 4.75
N VAL A 26 4.46 12.86 5.12
CA VAL A 26 3.95 14.14 4.61
C VAL A 26 4.71 15.34 5.15
N ASN A 27 5.40 15.21 6.29
CA ASN A 27 6.06 16.29 7.01
C ASN A 27 7.60 16.22 6.99
N SER A 28 8.18 15.11 6.51
CA SER A 28 9.63 14.91 6.48
C SER A 28 10.07 14.11 5.24
N GLU A 29 11.38 13.86 5.13
CA GLU A 29 11.94 13.03 4.06
C GLU A 29 11.97 11.54 4.43
N ALA A 30 11.39 11.14 5.56
CA ALA A 30 11.35 9.74 5.97
C ALA A 30 10.53 8.89 4.98
N MET A 31 11.12 7.79 4.57
CA MET A 31 10.49 6.84 3.64
C MET A 31 10.45 5.44 4.23
N LEU A 32 9.42 4.69 3.84
CA LEU A 32 9.24 3.29 4.22
C LEU A 32 9.00 2.46 2.97
N PRO A 33 9.95 1.60 2.56
CA PRO A 33 9.71 0.60 1.53
C PRO A 33 8.97 -0.60 2.12
N ILE A 34 7.94 -1.07 1.41
CA ILE A 34 7.17 -2.26 1.78
C ILE A 34 7.11 -3.18 0.57
N TRP A 35 7.70 -4.38 0.68
CA TRP A 35 7.61 -5.41 -0.35
C TRP A 35 6.20 -5.99 -0.38
N VAL A 36 5.64 -6.10 -1.56
CA VAL A 36 4.26 -6.57 -1.79
C VAL A 36 4.24 -7.65 -2.86
N GLY A 37 3.18 -8.44 -2.91
CA GLY A 37 2.98 -9.41 -3.99
C GLY A 37 2.59 -8.72 -5.31
N PRO A 38 2.78 -9.39 -6.46
CA PRO A 38 2.48 -8.82 -7.77
C PRO A 38 0.99 -8.50 -7.95
N PHE A 39 0.10 -9.33 -7.42
CA PHE A 39 -1.34 -9.08 -7.50
C PHE A 39 -1.78 -7.87 -6.67
N GLU A 40 -1.22 -7.73 -5.48
CA GLU A 40 -1.46 -6.59 -4.58
C GLU A 40 -0.87 -5.30 -5.19
N ALA A 41 0.32 -5.38 -5.77
CA ALA A 41 0.93 -4.26 -6.48
C ALA A 41 0.07 -3.79 -7.65
N ASN A 42 -0.44 -4.72 -8.46
CA ASN A 42 -1.35 -4.40 -9.56
C ASN A 42 -2.65 -3.73 -9.06
N SER A 43 -3.20 -4.22 -7.96
CA SER A 43 -4.38 -3.62 -7.34
C SER A 43 -4.15 -2.18 -6.87
N ILE A 44 -2.99 -1.91 -6.28
CA ILE A 44 -2.57 -0.56 -5.87
C ILE A 44 -2.36 0.34 -7.08
N ALA A 45 -1.64 -0.16 -8.08
CA ALA A 45 -1.35 0.56 -9.30
C ALA A 45 -2.60 0.98 -10.06
N SER A 46 -3.53 0.05 -10.26
CA SER A 46 -4.78 0.33 -10.97
C SER A 46 -5.56 1.49 -10.34
N GLU A 47 -5.52 1.60 -9.01
CA GLU A 47 -6.19 2.71 -8.32
C GLU A 47 -5.41 4.02 -8.44
N ILE A 48 -4.07 3.98 -8.40
CA ILE A 48 -3.23 5.17 -8.63
C ILE A 48 -3.44 5.71 -10.04
N GLU A 49 -3.48 4.84 -11.04
CA GLU A 49 -3.68 5.19 -12.46
C GLU A 49 -5.14 5.45 -12.82
N LYS A 50 -6.07 5.30 -11.86
CA LYS A 50 -7.51 5.49 -12.07
C LYS A 50 -8.10 4.59 -13.17
N ILE A 51 -7.57 3.37 -13.29
CA ILE A 51 -8.09 2.36 -14.20
C ILE A 51 -9.28 1.67 -13.53
N ALA A 52 -10.48 1.88 -14.07
CA ALA A 52 -11.67 1.24 -13.56
C ALA A 52 -11.86 -0.13 -14.22
N PRO A 53 -11.87 -1.23 -13.45
CA PRO A 53 -12.17 -2.55 -14.00
C PRO A 53 -13.64 -2.67 -14.39
N PRO A 54 -14.00 -3.54 -15.36
CA PRO A 54 -15.38 -3.73 -15.78
C PRO A 54 -16.27 -4.37 -14.71
N ARG A 55 -15.67 -5.09 -13.78
CA ARG A 55 -16.31 -5.70 -12.61
C ARG A 55 -15.47 -5.46 -11.36
N PRO A 56 -16.10 -5.39 -10.15
CA PRO A 56 -15.35 -5.22 -8.90
C PRO A 56 -14.28 -6.31 -8.74
N MET A 57 -13.05 -5.88 -8.51
CA MET A 57 -11.92 -6.75 -8.13
C MET A 57 -11.94 -6.99 -6.62
N THR A 58 -10.99 -7.77 -6.09
CA THR A 58 -10.99 -8.19 -4.68
C THR A 58 -11.06 -7.02 -3.69
N HIS A 59 -10.25 -5.98 -3.87
CA HIS A 59 -10.25 -4.83 -2.96
C HIS A 59 -11.46 -3.92 -3.18
N ASP A 60 -12.01 -3.85 -4.39
CA ASP A 60 -13.28 -3.18 -4.66
C ASP A 60 -14.43 -3.91 -3.96
N LEU A 61 -14.43 -5.24 -4.02
CA LEU A 61 -15.40 -6.07 -3.33
C LEU A 61 -15.32 -5.88 -1.81
N LEU A 62 -14.11 -5.82 -1.25
CA LEU A 62 -13.90 -5.55 0.18
C LEU A 62 -14.48 -4.20 0.58
N LYS A 63 -14.20 -3.13 -0.16
CA LYS A 63 -14.80 -1.81 0.03
C LYS A 63 -16.32 -1.88 -0.02
N ASN A 64 -16.86 -2.53 -1.04
CA ASN A 64 -18.30 -2.65 -1.22
C ASN A 64 -18.96 -3.44 -0.09
N ALA A 65 -18.32 -4.51 0.40
CA ALA A 65 -18.81 -5.29 1.53
C ALA A 65 -18.84 -4.47 2.83
N ILE A 66 -17.77 -3.73 3.12
CA ILE A 66 -17.69 -2.84 4.29
C ILE A 66 -18.84 -1.82 4.25
N ASN A 67 -19.03 -1.16 3.11
CA ASN A 67 -20.07 -0.16 2.92
C ASN A 67 -21.47 -0.78 3.01
N LEU A 68 -21.66 -1.99 2.47
CA LEU A 68 -22.95 -2.70 2.51
C LEU A 68 -23.41 -2.98 3.94
N PHE A 69 -22.47 -3.30 4.83
CA PHE A 69 -22.75 -3.52 6.25
C PHE A 69 -22.86 -2.24 7.07
N GLY A 70 -22.72 -1.08 6.43
CA GLY A 70 -22.84 0.22 7.10
C GLY A 70 -21.63 0.61 7.93
N ALA A 71 -20.47 0.00 7.69
CA ALA A 71 -19.22 0.41 8.29
C ALA A 71 -18.49 1.43 7.39
N GLU A 72 -17.65 2.26 8.02
CA GLU A 72 -16.82 3.26 7.35
C GLU A 72 -15.35 3.05 7.71
N VAL A 73 -14.49 2.98 6.70
CA VAL A 73 -13.04 2.96 6.91
C VAL A 73 -12.56 4.37 7.26
N LYS A 74 -11.95 4.54 8.42
CA LYS A 74 -11.47 5.85 8.88
C LYS A 74 -10.01 6.08 8.54
N ARG A 75 -9.15 5.08 8.71
CA ARG A 75 -7.72 5.13 8.42
C ARG A 75 -7.11 3.74 8.41
N ILE A 76 -5.92 3.64 7.86
CA ILE A 76 -5.09 2.45 8.03
C ILE A 76 -3.81 2.81 8.78
N ILE A 77 -3.24 1.85 9.50
CA ILE A 77 -2.02 2.04 10.27
C ILE A 77 -1.10 0.83 10.05
N VAL A 78 0.12 1.07 9.60
CA VAL A 78 1.19 0.06 9.67
C VAL A 78 1.74 0.11 11.09
N THR A 79 1.50 -0.94 11.85
CA THR A 79 1.66 -0.95 13.31
C THR A 79 2.98 -1.50 13.77
N GLU A 80 3.51 -2.50 13.07
CA GLU A 80 4.66 -3.27 13.53
C GLU A 80 5.48 -3.83 12.35
N LEU A 81 6.80 -3.94 12.57
CA LEU A 81 7.70 -4.78 11.77
C LEU A 81 8.32 -5.81 12.69
N ARG A 82 8.00 -7.07 12.49
CA ARG A 82 8.49 -8.19 13.28
C ARG A 82 8.89 -9.34 12.36
N ASP A 83 10.09 -9.87 12.56
CA ASP A 83 10.64 -10.97 11.76
C ASP A 83 10.53 -10.70 10.24
N ASN A 84 10.92 -9.50 9.80
CA ASN A 84 10.81 -9.01 8.42
C ASN A 84 9.38 -9.01 7.85
N THR A 85 8.38 -9.06 8.71
CA THR A 85 6.97 -9.03 8.34
C THR A 85 6.31 -7.76 8.88
N PHE A 86 5.71 -6.99 7.99
CA PHE A 86 4.93 -5.82 8.35
C PHE A 86 3.50 -6.22 8.72
N TYR A 87 3.00 -5.60 9.78
CA TYR A 87 1.62 -5.75 10.25
C TYR A 87 0.89 -4.43 10.06
N ALA A 88 -0.38 -4.50 9.72
CA ALA A 88 -1.24 -3.33 9.58
C ALA A 88 -2.62 -3.57 10.18
N VAL A 89 -3.29 -2.48 10.46
CA VAL A 89 -4.66 -2.46 10.98
C VAL A 89 -5.49 -1.48 10.17
N ILE A 90 -6.68 -1.90 9.80
CA ILE A 90 -7.72 -1.05 9.23
C ILE A 90 -8.64 -0.62 10.38
N GLU A 91 -8.72 0.66 10.65
CA GLU A 91 -9.66 1.21 11.63
C GLU A 91 -10.99 1.56 10.95
N LEU A 92 -12.04 0.95 11.46
CA LEU A 92 -13.41 1.07 10.99
C LEU A 92 -14.27 1.76 12.05
N GLU A 93 -15.29 2.46 11.60
CA GLU A 93 -16.40 2.89 12.46
C GLU A 93 -17.67 2.15 12.03
N TRP A 94 -18.35 1.56 12.99
CA TRP A 94 -19.61 0.85 12.79
C TRP A 94 -20.54 1.07 13.99
N GLN A 95 -21.73 1.59 13.73
CA GLN A 95 -22.74 1.89 14.76
C GLN A 95 -22.22 2.76 15.92
N GLY A 96 -21.25 3.63 15.63
CA GLY A 96 -20.61 4.49 16.64
C GLY A 96 -19.41 3.88 17.37
N ASP A 97 -19.16 2.59 17.16
CA ASP A 97 -18.01 1.89 17.73
C ASP A 97 -16.82 1.90 16.76
N ARG A 98 -15.62 1.99 17.34
CA ARG A 98 -14.37 1.82 16.60
C ARG A 98 -13.94 0.37 16.61
N LEU A 99 -13.76 -0.18 15.42
CA LEU A 99 -13.30 -1.55 15.22
C LEU A 99 -11.91 -1.55 14.57
N ARG A 100 -11.10 -2.54 14.89
CA ARG A 100 -9.77 -2.76 14.32
C ARG A 100 -9.72 -4.11 13.63
N LEU A 101 -9.45 -4.08 12.34
CA LEU A 101 -9.32 -5.26 11.52
C LEU A 101 -7.84 -5.48 11.18
N ASP A 102 -7.32 -6.66 11.55
CA ASP A 102 -5.97 -7.07 11.18
C ASP A 102 -5.85 -7.23 9.66
N SER A 103 -4.73 -6.79 9.11
CA SER A 103 -4.51 -6.78 7.67
C SER A 103 -3.03 -6.84 7.30
N ARG A 104 -2.74 -7.36 6.13
CA ARG A 104 -1.44 -7.08 5.49
C ARG A 104 -1.39 -5.61 5.05
N PRO A 105 -0.21 -4.96 5.12
CA PRO A 105 -0.08 -3.58 4.65
C PRO A 105 -0.53 -3.36 3.20
N SER A 106 -0.22 -4.30 2.30
CA SER A 106 -0.61 -4.21 0.89
C SER A 106 -2.13 -4.14 0.69
N ASP A 107 -2.88 -4.96 1.42
CA ASP A 107 -4.36 -4.95 1.34
C ASP A 107 -4.95 -3.69 1.98
N ALA A 108 -4.39 -3.26 3.10
CA ALA A 108 -4.80 -2.03 3.77
C ALA A 108 -4.56 -0.80 2.88
N ILE A 109 -3.40 -0.71 2.22
CA ILE A 109 -3.06 0.37 1.28
C ILE A 109 -3.99 0.35 0.06
N ALA A 110 -4.22 -0.82 -0.55
CA ALA A 110 -5.13 -0.96 -1.67
C ALA A 110 -6.56 -0.52 -1.32
N LEU A 111 -7.02 -0.83 -0.11
CA LEU A 111 -8.31 -0.37 0.41
C LEU A 111 -8.31 1.15 0.67
N ALA A 112 -7.26 1.68 1.31
CA ALA A 112 -7.15 3.10 1.63
C ALA A 112 -7.25 3.99 0.39
N LEU A 113 -6.61 3.59 -0.71
CA LEU A 113 -6.71 4.30 -1.99
C LEU A 113 -8.14 4.33 -2.55
N ARG A 114 -8.91 3.26 -2.35
CA ARG A 114 -10.29 3.14 -2.84
C ARG A 114 -11.30 3.92 -2.03
N VAL A 115 -11.05 4.07 -0.73
CA VAL A 115 -11.94 4.81 0.19
C VAL A 115 -11.44 6.22 0.47
N ASP A 116 -10.27 6.59 -0.03
CA ASP A 116 -9.63 7.89 0.17
C ASP A 116 -9.44 8.24 1.64
N CYS A 117 -8.92 7.28 2.43
CA CYS A 117 -8.60 7.51 3.83
C CYS A 117 -7.09 7.66 4.06
N PRO A 118 -6.67 8.31 5.16
CA PRO A 118 -5.26 8.51 5.44
C PRO A 118 -4.55 7.21 5.83
N ILE A 119 -3.25 7.16 5.50
CA ILE A 119 -2.33 6.07 5.82
C ILE A 119 -1.39 6.56 6.92
N TYR A 120 -1.32 5.82 8.02
CA TYR A 120 -0.40 6.08 9.12
C TYR A 120 0.62 4.94 9.27
N VAL A 121 1.78 5.27 9.79
CA VAL A 121 2.83 4.31 10.15
C VAL A 121 3.33 4.64 11.55
N ASN A 122 3.47 3.66 12.41
CA ASN A 122 4.15 3.86 13.68
C ASN A 122 5.61 4.25 13.44
N GLU A 123 6.08 5.31 14.09
CA GLU A 123 7.44 5.82 13.95
C GLU A 123 8.51 4.73 14.19
N GLU A 124 8.25 3.81 15.11
CA GLU A 124 9.15 2.69 15.41
C GLU A 124 9.31 1.73 14.22
N VAL A 125 8.29 1.58 13.37
CA VAL A 125 8.37 0.76 12.15
C VAL A 125 9.36 1.37 11.17
N VAL A 126 9.32 2.69 10.99
CA VAL A 126 10.26 3.40 10.11
C VAL A 126 11.69 3.25 10.63
N LYS A 127 11.91 3.45 11.94
CA LYS A 127 13.22 3.27 12.58
C LYS A 127 13.74 1.84 12.46
N SER A 128 12.87 0.85 12.68
CA SER A 128 13.22 -0.57 12.59
C SER A 128 13.57 -0.98 11.17
N SER A 129 12.83 -0.47 10.18
CA SER A 129 13.10 -0.72 8.76
C SER A 129 14.47 -0.18 8.34
N GLN A 130 14.85 1.01 8.82
CA GLN A 130 16.17 1.59 8.55
C GLN A 130 17.31 0.77 9.18
N ASN A 131 17.11 0.27 10.41
CA ASN A 131 18.12 -0.50 11.14
C ASN A 131 18.32 -1.92 10.58
N THR A 132 17.34 -2.48 9.90
CA THR A 132 17.45 -3.82 9.29
C THR A 132 18.08 -3.82 7.90
N GLY A 133 18.58 -2.66 7.42
CA GLY A 133 19.19 -2.54 6.10
C GLY A 133 18.18 -2.63 4.94
N LEU A 134 16.89 -2.67 5.24
CA LEU A 134 15.84 -2.64 4.23
C LEU A 134 15.80 -1.30 3.46
N SER A 135 16.52 -0.29 3.96
CA SER A 135 16.70 1.02 3.31
C SER A 135 18.04 1.15 2.55
N GLU A 136 18.99 0.23 2.76
CA GLU A 136 20.33 0.26 2.17
C GLU A 136 20.49 -0.77 1.03
N SER A 137 19.53 -0.98 0.18
CA SER A 137 19.83 -1.42 -1.16
C SER A 137 20.22 -0.18 -1.96
N GLU A 138 21.55 -0.04 -2.18
CA GLU A 138 22.25 0.85 -3.12
C GLU A 138 21.35 1.91 -3.76
N GLU A 139 21.74 3.20 -3.65
CA GLU A 139 21.13 4.35 -4.31
C GLU A 139 20.03 3.97 -5.30
N VAL A 140 18.82 3.74 -4.80
CA VAL A 140 17.67 3.70 -5.68
C VAL A 140 17.65 5.07 -6.29
N ASN A 141 18.10 5.18 -7.54
CA ASN A 141 17.88 6.37 -8.34
C ASN A 141 16.38 6.59 -8.35
N VAL A 142 15.92 7.32 -7.34
CA VAL A 142 14.58 7.88 -7.32
C VAL A 142 14.60 8.86 -8.48
N PHE A 143 14.12 8.42 -9.63
CA PHE A 143 13.89 9.32 -10.74
C PHE A 143 12.96 10.42 -10.23
N ASN A 144 13.57 11.58 -9.98
CA ASN A 144 12.86 12.83 -9.72
C ASN A 144 12.28 13.30 -11.05
N ASN A 145 11.26 12.61 -11.53
CA ASN A 145 10.45 13.10 -12.63
C ASN A 145 8.99 13.04 -12.20
N ASP A 146 8.45 14.19 -11.93
CA ASP A 146 7.03 14.40 -11.66
C ASP A 146 6.13 14.04 -12.87
N ASP A 147 6.71 13.58 -13.99
CA ASP A 147 6.05 13.33 -15.27
C ASP A 147 6.45 12.02 -16.01
N GLU A 148 7.18 11.07 -15.39
CA GLU A 148 7.49 9.81 -16.07
C GLU A 148 6.49 8.71 -15.71
N GLU A 149 5.87 8.15 -16.76
CA GLU A 149 5.03 6.96 -16.72
C GLU A 149 5.76 5.80 -16.03
N VAL A 150 5.12 5.19 -15.06
CA VAL A 150 5.62 3.99 -14.39
C VAL A 150 5.57 2.84 -15.40
N GLU A 151 6.73 2.41 -15.93
CA GLU A 151 6.80 1.20 -16.73
C GLU A 151 6.55 -0.03 -15.83
N TRP A 152 5.44 -0.69 -16.08
CA TRP A 152 5.08 -1.93 -15.41
C TRP A 152 5.90 -3.09 -15.99
N PRO A 153 6.27 -4.09 -15.17
CA PRO A 153 6.85 -5.32 -15.69
C PRO A 153 5.88 -5.98 -16.68
N GLU A 154 6.40 -6.44 -17.82
CA GLU A 154 5.63 -7.13 -18.85
C GLU A 154 4.82 -8.32 -18.30
N GLU A 155 5.27 -8.94 -17.20
CA GLU A 155 4.58 -10.04 -16.51
C GLU A 155 3.24 -9.63 -15.85
N LEU A 156 2.99 -8.35 -15.64
CA LEU A 156 1.71 -7.86 -15.11
C LEU A 156 0.72 -7.55 -16.25
N ASP A 157 1.20 -7.36 -17.47
CA ASP A 157 0.33 -7.15 -18.65
C ASP A 157 -0.44 -8.43 -19.04
N ASP A 158 0.12 -9.62 -18.78
CA ASP A 158 -0.54 -10.90 -19.06
C ASP A 158 -1.75 -11.21 -18.16
N ILE A 159 -1.93 -10.47 -17.07
CA ILE A 159 -3.07 -10.67 -16.13
C ILE A 159 -4.35 -10.01 -16.65
N SER A 160 -4.24 -9.09 -17.60
CA SER A 160 -5.40 -8.40 -18.20
C SER A 160 -6.30 -9.33 -19.04
N ASP A 161 -5.81 -10.51 -19.43
CA ASP A 161 -6.52 -11.48 -20.29
C ASP A 161 -7.42 -12.46 -19.52
N TYR A 162 -7.42 -12.44 -18.19
CA TYR A 162 -8.41 -13.20 -17.41
C TYR A 162 -9.79 -12.49 -17.43
N LYS A 163 -10.42 -12.56 -18.58
CA LYS A 163 -11.87 -12.31 -18.69
C LYS A 163 -12.60 -13.48 -18.05
N MET A 164 -13.11 -13.28 -16.86
CA MET A 164 -14.27 -14.07 -16.39
C MET A 164 -15.56 -13.45 -16.90
#